data_5136494f20c54665b772dffd5f1a9988
#
_entry.id   5136494f20c54665b772dffd5f1a9988
#
_cell.length_a   1.000
_cell.length_b   1.000
_cell.length_c   1.000
_cell.angle_alpha   90.00
_cell.angle_beta   90.00
_cell.angle_gamma   90.00
#
_symmetry.space_group_name_H-M   'P 1'
#
loop_
_entity.id
_entity.type
_entity.pdbx_description
1 polymer ?
#
loop_
_entity_poly.entity_id
_entity_poly.type
_entity_poly.pdbx_seq_one_letter_code
_entity_poly.pdbx_strand_id
1 'polypeptide(L)'
;PLTYVGAETPSGSASTLKVYVNEVLWHEVPFFYGHGPTEHIYITRKDDEGRTTIRFGDGITGARLPTGPNNVRVEYRKGTGLGGLVQAGQLSLLMSRPLGLKGVVNPAAAQGAEDPESRDDARINAPLTVLTLERAVSLQDYEDFARTFSGIAKAQAVWVWDGRKRSIFLTVAGPGGEVLAEDGSVITKLKEALRAYGDPFVAFTVKTYRQAFFRLEGTVTIHSDHVSETVMAEVTADLQRRYVFEARAFGQPVALSEAMAAIQSIAGVVAVDI
;
A
#
# COMPACT_ATOMS: atom_id res chain seq x y z
N PRO A 1 -15.68 9.28 2.67
CA PRO A 1 -15.30 7.94 2.22
C PRO A 1 -15.20 6.97 3.40
N LEU A 2 -15.48 5.69 3.15
CA LEU A 2 -15.32 4.60 4.10
C LEU A 2 -13.84 4.35 4.40
N THR A 3 -13.49 4.14 5.66
CA THR A 3 -12.13 3.84 6.08
C THR A 3 -11.93 2.33 6.19
N TYR A 4 -10.76 1.87 5.79
CA TYR A 4 -10.29 0.50 5.95
C TYR A 4 -9.24 0.44 7.05
N VAL A 5 -9.07 -0.71 7.65
CA VAL A 5 -8.02 -0.99 8.65
C VAL A 5 -7.20 -2.17 8.17
N GLY A 6 -5.92 -2.19 8.52
CA GLY A 6 -5.06 -3.32 8.19
C GLY A 6 -5.61 -4.62 8.77
N ALA A 7 -5.63 -5.68 7.97
CA ALA A 7 -6.16 -7.01 8.32
C ALA A 7 -5.32 -8.11 7.67
N GLU A 8 -5.50 -9.35 8.14
CA GLU A 8 -4.84 -10.56 7.64
C GLU A 8 -5.58 -11.14 6.43
N THR A 9 -6.04 -10.27 5.54
CA THR A 9 -6.71 -10.63 4.28
C THR A 9 -5.71 -10.60 3.14
N PRO A 10 -5.99 -11.19 1.98
CA PRO A 10 -5.10 -11.09 0.81
C PRO A 10 -4.80 -9.65 0.39
N SER A 11 -5.76 -8.74 0.56
CA SER A 11 -5.58 -7.30 0.29
C SER A 11 -4.90 -6.54 1.44
N GLY A 12 -4.65 -7.18 2.59
CA GLY A 12 -4.09 -6.53 3.78
C GLY A 12 -5.04 -5.55 4.47
N SER A 13 -6.28 -5.45 4.05
CA SER A 13 -7.23 -4.48 4.58
C SER A 13 -8.62 -5.09 4.78
N ALA A 14 -9.35 -4.56 5.76
CA ALA A 14 -10.75 -4.87 5.99
C ALA A 14 -11.55 -3.57 6.17
N SER A 15 -12.78 -3.58 5.70
CA SER A 15 -13.72 -2.47 5.88
C SER A 15 -14.03 -2.25 7.36
N THR A 16 -14.14 -0.99 7.78
CA THR A 16 -14.65 -0.64 9.12
C THR A 16 -16.18 -0.63 9.19
N LEU A 17 -16.83 -0.97 8.07
CA LEU A 17 -18.28 -1.01 7.95
C LEU A 17 -18.85 -2.20 8.72
N LYS A 18 -19.79 -1.91 9.60
CA LYS A 18 -20.61 -2.91 10.30
C LYS A 18 -22.06 -2.63 10.00
N VAL A 19 -22.76 -3.63 9.50
CA VAL A 19 -24.18 -3.53 9.15
C VAL A 19 -24.96 -4.46 10.07
N TYR A 20 -25.93 -3.88 10.79
CA TYR A 20 -26.84 -4.61 11.66
C TYR A 20 -28.25 -4.54 11.07
N VAL A 21 -28.90 -5.67 10.98
CA VAL A 21 -30.31 -5.76 10.60
C VAL A 21 -31.06 -6.42 11.75
N ASN A 22 -32.02 -5.71 12.34
CA ASN A 22 -32.70 -6.11 13.59
C ASN A 22 -31.69 -6.48 14.70
N GLU A 23 -30.64 -5.65 14.88
CA GLU A 23 -29.52 -5.85 15.83
C GLU A 23 -28.64 -7.07 15.56
N VAL A 24 -28.88 -7.85 14.50
CA VAL A 24 -28.02 -8.95 14.05
C VAL A 24 -26.95 -8.42 13.10
N LEU A 25 -25.68 -8.70 13.39
CA LEU A 25 -24.57 -8.34 12.53
C LEU A 25 -24.60 -9.16 11.24
N TRP A 26 -24.57 -8.45 10.11
CA TRP A 26 -24.42 -9.06 8.78
C TRP A 26 -22.96 -8.94 8.33
N HIS A 27 -22.52 -9.86 7.48
CA HIS A 27 -21.12 -9.97 7.05
C HIS A 27 -20.94 -9.46 5.63
N GLU A 28 -19.86 -8.71 5.41
CA GLU A 28 -19.45 -8.29 4.08
C GLU A 28 -18.85 -9.47 3.32
N VAL A 29 -19.27 -9.66 2.09
CA VAL A 29 -18.73 -10.66 1.16
C VAL A 29 -18.42 -9.99 -0.19
N PRO A 30 -17.48 -10.50 -0.99
CA PRO A 30 -17.12 -9.88 -2.27
C PRO A 30 -18.24 -10.04 -3.32
N PHE A 31 -19.01 -11.12 -3.26
CA PHE A 31 -20.10 -11.43 -4.20
C PHE A 31 -21.12 -12.37 -3.55
N PHE A 32 -22.33 -12.40 -4.09
CA PHE A 32 -23.40 -13.28 -3.58
C PHE A 32 -23.33 -14.71 -4.09
N TYR A 33 -22.59 -14.97 -5.15
CA TYR A 33 -22.47 -16.30 -5.74
C TYR A 33 -21.92 -17.32 -4.72
N GLY A 34 -22.55 -18.50 -4.63
CA GLY A 34 -22.15 -19.55 -3.71
C GLY A 34 -22.76 -19.46 -2.30
N HIS A 35 -23.51 -18.39 -2.01
CA HIS A 35 -24.15 -18.20 -0.71
C HIS A 35 -25.63 -18.62 -0.72
N GLY A 36 -26.10 -19.16 0.42
CA GLY A 36 -27.46 -19.64 0.59
C GLY A 36 -28.49 -18.54 0.93
N PRO A 37 -29.81 -18.83 0.82
CA PRO A 37 -30.86 -17.85 0.95
C PRO A 37 -31.06 -17.29 2.35
N THR A 38 -30.50 -17.91 3.39
CA THR A 38 -30.61 -17.51 4.80
C THR A 38 -29.37 -16.86 5.36
N GLU A 39 -28.29 -16.77 4.57
CA GLU A 39 -27.03 -16.17 5.04
C GLU A 39 -27.17 -14.65 5.16
N HIS A 40 -26.81 -14.13 6.33
CA HIS A 40 -26.86 -12.70 6.65
C HIS A 40 -25.62 -11.98 6.08
N ILE A 41 -25.64 -11.72 4.79
CA ILE A 41 -24.53 -11.15 4.03
C ILE A 41 -24.94 -9.93 3.22
N TYR A 42 -23.96 -9.07 2.95
CA TYR A 42 -24.12 -7.93 2.06
C TYR A 42 -22.85 -7.74 1.23
N ILE A 43 -22.96 -7.02 0.11
CA ILE A 43 -21.84 -6.56 -0.70
C ILE A 43 -21.79 -5.03 -0.70
N THR A 44 -20.60 -4.47 -0.88
CA THR A 44 -20.41 -3.05 -1.06
C THR A 44 -20.02 -2.73 -2.50
N ARG A 45 -20.44 -1.57 -2.98
CA ARG A 45 -20.00 -1.00 -4.26
C ARG A 45 -19.66 0.46 -4.06
N LYS A 46 -18.52 0.87 -4.60
CA LYS A 46 -18.12 2.28 -4.66
C LYS A 46 -18.44 2.84 -6.05
N ASP A 47 -18.95 4.06 -6.06
CA ASP A 47 -19.07 4.84 -7.29
C ASP A 47 -17.81 5.70 -7.55
N ASP A 48 -17.78 6.39 -8.70
CA ASP A 48 -16.64 7.24 -9.10
C ASP A 48 -16.43 8.45 -8.17
N GLU A 49 -17.47 8.83 -7.41
CA GLU A 49 -17.39 9.89 -6.40
C GLU A 49 -16.95 9.36 -5.02
N GLY A 50 -16.64 8.06 -4.91
CA GLY A 50 -16.19 7.42 -3.68
C GLY A 50 -17.30 7.15 -2.66
N ARG A 51 -18.58 7.23 -3.06
CA ARG A 51 -19.72 6.85 -2.20
C ARG A 51 -19.86 5.35 -2.18
N THR A 52 -20.11 4.80 -1.01
CA THR A 52 -20.29 3.36 -0.81
C THR A 52 -21.78 3.02 -0.73
N THR A 53 -22.24 2.16 -1.62
CA THR A 53 -23.59 1.60 -1.62
C THR A 53 -23.55 0.18 -1.07
N ILE A 54 -24.45 -0.14 -0.14
CA ILE A 54 -24.64 -1.47 0.42
C ILE A 54 -25.77 -2.16 -0.34
N ARG A 55 -25.54 -3.38 -0.79
CA ARG A 55 -26.56 -4.24 -1.41
C ARG A 55 -26.73 -5.50 -0.60
N PHE A 56 -27.98 -5.88 -0.38
CA PHE A 56 -28.37 -7.09 0.35
C PHE A 56 -28.81 -8.19 -0.62
N GLY A 57 -28.86 -9.42 -0.12
CA GLY A 57 -29.34 -10.57 -0.86
C GLY A 57 -30.81 -10.44 -1.29
N ASP A 58 -31.20 -11.28 -2.23
CA ASP A 58 -32.54 -11.32 -2.81
C ASP A 58 -33.44 -12.40 -2.19
N GLY A 59 -32.89 -13.22 -1.28
CA GLY A 59 -33.53 -14.37 -0.67
C GLY A 59 -33.30 -15.68 -1.46
N ILE A 60 -32.44 -15.63 -2.49
CA ILE A 60 -31.92 -16.80 -3.22
C ILE A 60 -30.44 -16.91 -2.97
N THR A 61 -29.71 -15.82 -3.18
CA THR A 61 -28.29 -15.67 -2.90
C THR A 61 -28.10 -14.59 -1.81
N GLY A 62 -28.02 -15.04 -0.58
CA GLY A 62 -28.04 -14.19 0.61
C GLY A 62 -29.47 -13.85 1.07
N ALA A 63 -29.61 -13.61 2.38
CA ALA A 63 -30.89 -13.28 2.99
C ALA A 63 -31.43 -11.95 2.48
N ARG A 64 -32.74 -11.90 2.27
CA ARG A 64 -33.46 -10.68 1.93
C ARG A 64 -33.68 -9.83 3.18
N LEU A 65 -33.62 -8.51 3.03
CA LEU A 65 -33.95 -7.59 4.14
C LEU A 65 -35.41 -7.84 4.63
N PRO A 66 -35.60 -7.97 5.95
CA PRO A 66 -36.94 -8.02 6.52
C PRO A 66 -37.65 -6.67 6.33
N THR A 67 -38.96 -6.72 6.17
CA THR A 67 -39.78 -5.52 6.08
C THR A 67 -39.89 -4.84 7.45
N GLY A 68 -39.74 -3.54 7.51
CA GLY A 68 -39.86 -2.76 8.74
C GLY A 68 -39.15 -1.40 8.65
N PRO A 69 -39.63 -0.39 9.38
CA PRO A 69 -38.93 0.89 9.49
C PRO A 69 -37.72 0.76 10.44
N ASN A 70 -36.64 1.47 10.15
CA ASN A 70 -35.47 1.59 11.02
C ASN A 70 -34.79 0.27 11.43
N ASN A 71 -34.97 -0.79 10.68
CA ASN A 71 -34.42 -2.10 10.97
C ASN A 71 -32.96 -2.29 10.54
N VAL A 72 -32.37 -1.33 9.82
CA VAL A 72 -30.96 -1.34 9.38
C VAL A 72 -30.18 -0.24 10.11
N ARG A 73 -29.17 -0.65 10.84
CA ARG A 73 -28.21 0.25 11.51
C ARG A 73 -26.83 0.01 10.93
N VAL A 74 -26.11 1.10 10.64
CA VAL A 74 -24.78 1.06 10.02
C VAL A 74 -23.79 1.83 10.89
N GLU A 75 -22.68 1.20 11.20
CA GLU A 75 -21.53 1.80 11.87
C GLU A 75 -20.32 1.76 10.96
N TYR A 76 -19.59 2.86 10.84
CA TYR A 76 -18.37 2.92 10.06
C TYR A 76 -17.44 4.03 10.55
N ARG A 77 -16.16 3.94 10.23
CA ARG A 77 -15.20 5.00 10.48
C ARG A 77 -15.00 5.84 9.23
N LYS A 78 -14.74 7.13 9.45
CA LYS A 78 -14.35 8.08 8.42
C LYS A 78 -12.98 8.65 8.78
N GLY A 79 -12.00 8.44 7.93
CA GLY A 79 -10.63 8.89 8.13
C GLY A 79 -10.22 9.97 7.12
N THR A 80 -9.07 10.57 7.38
CA THR A 80 -8.45 11.62 6.56
C THR A 80 -7.24 11.12 5.76
N GLY A 81 -6.99 9.79 5.74
CA GLY A 81 -5.85 9.20 5.04
C GLY A 81 -4.51 9.67 5.59
N LEU A 82 -3.54 9.90 4.72
CA LEU A 82 -2.21 10.39 5.07
C LEU A 82 -2.23 11.71 5.85
N GLY A 83 -3.21 12.59 5.57
CA GLY A 83 -3.38 13.85 6.29
C GLY A 83 -3.72 13.71 7.79
N GLY A 84 -4.06 12.50 8.23
CA GLY A 84 -4.31 12.18 9.64
C GLY A 84 -3.10 11.68 10.41
N LEU A 85 -1.96 11.49 9.78
CA LEU A 85 -0.73 11.06 10.44
C LEU A 85 -0.17 12.16 11.34
N VAL A 86 0.14 11.80 12.58
CA VAL A 86 0.72 12.71 13.57
C VAL A 86 2.22 12.46 13.72
N GLN A 87 2.98 13.53 13.85
CA GLN A 87 4.43 13.46 14.10
C GLN A 87 4.73 13.11 15.57
N ALA A 88 5.96 12.65 15.86
CA ALA A 88 6.40 12.43 17.21
C ALA A 88 6.25 13.71 18.05
N GLY A 89 5.73 13.57 19.28
CA GLY A 89 5.50 14.70 20.20
C GLY A 89 4.27 15.57 19.86
N GLN A 90 3.55 15.32 18.79
CA GLN A 90 2.41 16.15 18.37
C GLN A 90 1.18 15.94 19.26
N LEU A 91 0.99 14.76 19.83
CA LEU A 91 -0.10 14.49 20.78
C LEU A 91 0.35 14.88 22.19
N SER A 92 -0.07 16.05 22.65
CA SER A 92 0.33 16.60 23.95
C SER A 92 -0.86 16.96 24.86
N LEU A 93 -2.09 16.87 24.35
CA LEU A 93 -3.30 17.25 25.07
C LEU A 93 -4.16 16.05 25.46
N LEU A 94 -4.47 15.96 26.75
CA LEU A 94 -5.43 14.98 27.27
C LEU A 94 -6.84 15.55 27.19
N MET A 95 -7.74 14.87 26.51
CA MET A 95 -9.17 15.23 26.44
C MET A 95 -9.87 15.07 27.80
N SER A 96 -9.46 14.08 28.58
CA SER A 96 -9.84 13.91 29.97
C SER A 96 -8.57 13.81 30.83
N ARG A 97 -8.55 14.45 32.00
CA ARG A 97 -7.39 14.41 32.92
C ARG A 97 -7.73 13.55 34.14
N PRO A 98 -7.46 12.23 34.10
CA PRO A 98 -7.56 11.40 35.30
C PRO A 98 -6.58 11.89 36.37
N LEU A 99 -6.98 11.73 37.63
CA LEU A 99 -6.13 12.07 38.77
C LEU A 99 -4.77 11.37 38.67
N GLY A 100 -3.67 12.13 38.80
CA GLY A 100 -2.31 11.61 38.78
C GLY A 100 -1.61 11.73 37.41
N LEU A 101 -2.30 12.05 36.32
CA LEU A 101 -1.69 12.30 35.00
C LEU A 101 -1.40 13.80 34.80
N LYS A 102 -0.12 14.11 34.51
CA LYS A 102 0.33 15.48 34.26
C LYS A 102 0.39 15.84 32.78
N GLY A 103 0.62 14.88 31.92
CA GLY A 103 0.73 15.09 30.48
C GLY A 103 0.79 13.77 29.72
N VAL A 104 0.75 13.86 28.40
CA VAL A 104 0.86 12.74 27.44
C VAL A 104 1.73 13.19 26.28
N VAL A 105 2.47 12.27 25.70
CA VAL A 105 3.22 12.49 24.47
C VAL A 105 3.26 11.17 23.68
N ASN A 106 3.14 11.26 22.35
CA ASN A 106 3.44 10.13 21.48
C ASN A 106 4.95 10.16 21.17
N PRO A 107 5.71 9.12 21.56
CA PRO A 107 7.17 9.11 21.37
C PRO A 107 7.60 8.91 19.91
N ALA A 108 6.73 8.33 19.07
CA ALA A 108 6.98 8.07 17.66
C ALA A 108 5.90 8.70 16.78
N ALA A 109 6.26 8.99 15.54
CA ALA A 109 5.29 9.39 14.52
C ALA A 109 4.32 8.23 14.20
N ALA A 110 3.09 8.55 13.85
CA ALA A 110 2.14 7.56 13.36
C ALA A 110 2.55 7.08 11.96
N GLN A 111 2.38 5.79 11.69
CA GLN A 111 2.71 5.12 10.43
C GLN A 111 1.58 4.20 10.00
N GLY A 112 1.61 3.75 8.73
CA GLY A 112 0.70 2.74 8.20
C GLY A 112 -0.66 3.28 7.78
N ALA A 113 -0.81 4.60 7.58
CA ALA A 113 -1.94 5.15 6.84
C ALA A 113 -1.58 5.24 5.36
N GLU A 114 -2.60 5.09 4.53
CA GLU A 114 -2.50 5.17 3.08
C GLU A 114 -3.74 5.90 2.54
N ASP A 115 -3.56 6.66 1.48
CA ASP A 115 -4.68 7.23 0.74
C ASP A 115 -5.30 6.18 -0.19
N PRO A 116 -6.54 6.37 -0.63
CA PRO A 116 -7.15 5.47 -1.61
C PRO A 116 -6.27 5.31 -2.85
N GLU A 117 -6.16 4.07 -3.31
CA GLU A 117 -5.41 3.72 -4.52
C GLU A 117 -5.84 4.59 -5.72
N SER A 118 -4.86 5.09 -6.47
CA SER A 118 -5.14 5.84 -7.69
C SER A 118 -5.66 4.92 -8.79
N ARG A 119 -6.33 5.49 -9.80
CA ARG A 119 -6.84 4.72 -10.95
C ARG A 119 -5.71 4.00 -11.71
N ASP A 120 -4.55 4.62 -11.80
CA ASP A 120 -3.43 4.05 -12.55
C ASP A 120 -2.76 2.93 -11.75
N ASP A 121 -2.64 3.07 -10.43
CA ASP A 121 -2.17 1.98 -9.56
C ASP A 121 -3.16 0.81 -9.58
N ALA A 122 -4.47 1.08 -9.52
CA ALA A 122 -5.51 0.06 -9.61
C ALA A 122 -5.45 -0.73 -10.94
N ARG A 123 -5.10 -0.09 -12.05
CA ARG A 123 -4.90 -0.78 -13.34
C ARG A 123 -3.69 -1.72 -13.31
N ILE A 124 -2.66 -1.37 -12.57
CA ILE A 124 -1.46 -2.20 -12.42
C ILE A 124 -1.72 -3.35 -11.44
N ASN A 125 -2.44 -3.10 -10.35
CA ASN A 125 -2.62 -4.04 -9.26
C ASN A 125 -3.82 -4.99 -9.45
N ALA A 126 -4.91 -4.56 -10.12
CA ALA A 126 -6.07 -5.41 -10.33
C ALA A 126 -5.78 -6.76 -11.04
N PRO A 127 -4.90 -6.84 -12.05
CA PRO A 127 -4.51 -8.13 -12.63
C PRO A 127 -3.78 -9.06 -11.67
N LEU A 128 -3.02 -8.52 -10.69
CA LEU A 128 -2.23 -9.31 -9.77
C LEU A 128 -3.09 -10.19 -8.86
N THR A 129 -4.23 -9.68 -8.41
CA THR A 129 -5.20 -10.43 -7.59
C THR A 129 -5.76 -11.64 -8.35
N VAL A 130 -5.96 -11.50 -9.66
CA VAL A 130 -6.44 -12.58 -10.53
C VAL A 130 -5.33 -13.57 -10.82
N LEU A 131 -4.10 -13.11 -11.03
CA LEU A 131 -2.94 -13.94 -11.32
C LEU A 131 -2.56 -14.85 -10.15
N THR A 132 -2.59 -14.31 -8.93
CA THR A 132 -2.24 -15.07 -7.73
C THR A 132 -3.37 -16.00 -7.26
N LEU A 133 -4.62 -15.80 -7.72
CA LEU A 133 -5.82 -16.49 -7.19
C LEU A 133 -5.85 -16.48 -5.66
N GLU A 134 -5.41 -15.39 -5.05
CA GLU A 134 -5.26 -15.22 -3.59
C GLU A 134 -4.34 -16.24 -2.94
N ARG A 135 -3.37 -16.81 -3.68
CA ARG A 135 -2.39 -17.80 -3.19
C ARG A 135 -0.97 -17.40 -3.59
N ALA A 136 -0.02 -17.70 -2.73
CA ALA A 136 1.40 -17.52 -3.00
C ALA A 136 2.09 -18.89 -3.09
N VAL A 137 2.44 -19.32 -4.30
CA VAL A 137 3.06 -20.63 -4.60
C VAL A 137 4.43 -20.44 -5.26
N SER A 138 4.54 -19.58 -6.27
CA SER A 138 5.79 -19.24 -6.96
C SER A 138 6.46 -18.02 -6.35
N LEU A 139 7.74 -17.77 -6.68
CA LEU A 139 8.41 -16.50 -6.28
C LEU A 139 7.63 -15.27 -6.73
N GLN A 140 7.13 -15.31 -7.97
CA GLN A 140 6.34 -14.23 -8.54
C GLN A 140 5.05 -14.03 -7.74
N ASP A 141 4.39 -15.10 -7.32
CA ASP A 141 3.17 -14.98 -6.50
C ASP A 141 3.45 -14.32 -5.15
N TYR A 142 4.61 -14.60 -4.52
CA TYR A 142 5.02 -13.93 -3.28
C TYR A 142 5.24 -12.42 -3.49
N GLU A 143 5.85 -12.02 -4.62
CA GLU A 143 5.99 -10.60 -4.99
C GLU A 143 4.64 -9.95 -5.24
N ASP A 144 3.81 -10.56 -6.08
CA ASP A 144 2.52 -10.03 -6.50
C ASP A 144 1.53 -9.98 -5.34
N PHE A 145 1.50 -11.01 -4.49
CA PHE A 145 0.73 -11.02 -3.26
C PHE A 145 1.15 -9.89 -2.31
N ALA A 146 2.46 -9.70 -2.12
CA ALA A 146 2.96 -8.63 -1.28
C ALA A 146 2.65 -7.24 -1.86
N ARG A 147 2.70 -7.06 -3.19
CA ARG A 147 2.38 -5.78 -3.85
C ARG A 147 0.90 -5.43 -3.81
N THR A 148 0.02 -6.42 -3.73
CA THR A 148 -1.43 -6.17 -3.54
C THR A 148 -1.80 -5.93 -2.08
N PHE A 149 -0.85 -6.16 -1.16
CA PHE A 149 -1.08 -5.98 0.27
C PHE A 149 -1.01 -4.50 0.65
N SER A 150 -2.04 -4.00 1.35
CA SER A 150 -2.12 -2.60 1.78
C SER A 150 -0.90 -2.18 2.60
N GLY A 151 -0.31 -1.04 2.25
CA GLY A 151 0.91 -0.51 2.85
C GLY A 151 2.21 -1.01 2.22
N ILE A 152 2.15 -1.80 1.12
CA ILE A 152 3.32 -2.25 0.36
C ILE A 152 3.26 -1.69 -1.05
N ALA A 153 4.24 -0.86 -1.41
CA ALA A 153 4.35 -0.32 -2.78
C ALA A 153 5.25 -1.18 -3.68
N LYS A 154 6.29 -1.80 -3.09
CA LYS A 154 7.22 -2.67 -3.83
C LYS A 154 7.55 -3.92 -3.04
N ALA A 155 7.71 -5.01 -3.77
CA ALA A 155 8.16 -6.28 -3.25
C ALA A 155 9.11 -6.96 -4.25
N GLN A 156 10.08 -7.69 -3.72
CA GLN A 156 10.98 -8.55 -4.48
C GLN A 156 11.26 -9.82 -3.69
N ALA A 157 11.04 -10.96 -4.31
CA ALA A 157 11.30 -12.28 -3.72
C ALA A 157 12.50 -12.96 -4.39
N VAL A 158 13.37 -13.54 -3.59
CA VAL A 158 14.49 -14.34 -4.08
C VAL A 158 14.62 -15.60 -3.26
N TRP A 159 15.09 -16.68 -3.90
CA TRP A 159 15.47 -17.88 -3.19
C TRP A 159 16.81 -17.68 -2.50
N VAL A 160 16.85 -17.98 -1.20
CA VAL A 160 18.09 -17.96 -0.40
C VAL A 160 18.29 -19.31 0.30
N TRP A 161 19.52 -19.64 0.61
CA TRP A 161 19.86 -20.77 1.46
C TRP A 161 20.09 -20.25 2.89
N ASP A 162 19.30 -20.73 3.85
CA ASP A 162 19.37 -20.27 5.25
C ASP A 162 20.39 -21.07 6.11
N GLY A 163 21.18 -21.90 5.46
CA GLY A 163 22.15 -22.81 6.08
C GLY A 163 21.60 -24.21 6.33
N ARG A 164 20.29 -24.42 6.23
CA ARG A 164 19.62 -25.73 6.44
C ARG A 164 18.70 -26.09 5.29
N LYS A 165 17.97 -25.11 4.76
CA LYS A 165 16.99 -25.32 3.71
C LYS A 165 16.92 -24.11 2.77
N ARG A 166 16.32 -24.33 1.62
CA ARG A 166 15.95 -23.26 0.71
C ARG A 166 14.73 -22.50 1.27
N SER A 167 14.81 -21.20 1.31
CA SER A 167 13.73 -20.31 1.80
C SER A 167 13.54 -19.11 0.88
N ILE A 168 12.40 -18.48 0.94
CA ILE A 168 12.12 -17.23 0.22
C ILE A 168 12.53 -16.06 1.09
N PHE A 169 13.31 -15.16 0.52
CA PHE A 169 13.61 -13.87 1.11
C PHE A 169 12.82 -12.80 0.35
N LEU A 170 11.84 -12.21 1.02
CA LEU A 170 10.96 -11.18 0.49
C LEU A 170 11.38 -9.82 1.03
N THR A 171 11.84 -8.95 0.13
CA THR A 171 12.17 -7.55 0.42
C THR A 171 10.96 -6.69 0.08
N VAL A 172 10.54 -5.83 0.99
CA VAL A 172 9.38 -4.94 0.80
C VAL A 172 9.70 -3.49 1.11
N ALA A 173 8.95 -2.58 0.51
CA ALA A 173 8.97 -1.15 0.82
C ALA A 173 7.55 -0.60 0.83
N GLY A 174 7.33 0.38 1.70
CA GLY A 174 6.07 1.12 1.75
C GLY A 174 5.95 2.18 0.66
N PRO A 175 4.78 2.81 0.54
CA PRO A 175 4.52 3.90 -0.39
C PRO A 175 5.54 5.04 -0.27
N GLY A 176 5.90 5.66 -1.40
CA GLY A 176 6.89 6.75 -1.42
C GLY A 176 8.30 6.37 -0.95
N GLY A 177 8.62 5.06 -0.88
CA GLY A 177 9.90 4.58 -0.38
C GLY A 177 10.01 4.56 1.14
N GLU A 178 8.89 4.46 1.85
CA GLU A 178 8.89 4.30 3.31
C GLU A 178 9.60 3.02 3.71
N VAL A 179 10.53 3.14 4.68
CA VAL A 179 11.19 2.00 5.32
C VAL A 179 10.28 1.51 6.45
N LEU A 180 9.61 0.40 6.21
CA LEU A 180 8.65 -0.17 7.15
C LEU A 180 9.37 -0.74 8.38
N ALA A 181 8.81 -0.53 9.57
CA ALA A 181 9.34 -1.15 10.79
C ALA A 181 9.17 -2.68 10.73
N GLU A 182 10.22 -3.44 11.00
CA GLU A 182 10.21 -4.92 10.91
C GLU A 182 9.23 -5.59 11.89
N ASP A 183 8.96 -4.94 13.02
CA ASP A 183 7.98 -5.30 14.04
C ASP A 183 6.66 -4.53 13.88
N GLY A 184 6.55 -3.71 12.84
CA GLY A 184 5.36 -2.92 12.54
C GLY A 184 4.17 -3.77 12.13
N SER A 185 2.99 -3.18 12.27
CA SER A 185 1.71 -3.86 11.99
C SER A 185 1.59 -4.34 10.54
N VAL A 186 2.14 -3.60 9.57
CA VAL A 186 2.09 -3.95 8.13
C VAL A 186 2.88 -5.23 7.88
N ILE A 187 4.16 -5.28 8.32
CA ILE A 187 5.03 -6.46 8.16
C ILE A 187 4.48 -7.67 8.91
N THR A 188 3.95 -7.48 10.11
CA THR A 188 3.36 -8.56 10.90
C THR A 188 2.15 -9.16 10.19
N LYS A 189 1.21 -8.35 9.75
CA LYS A 189 0.01 -8.80 9.03
C LYS A 189 0.32 -9.41 7.68
N LEU A 190 1.30 -8.87 6.93
CA LEU A 190 1.77 -9.49 5.69
C LEU A 190 2.32 -10.89 5.95
N LYS A 191 3.12 -11.08 7.02
CA LYS A 191 3.63 -12.42 7.40
C LYS A 191 2.51 -13.38 7.76
N GLU A 192 1.48 -12.93 8.46
CA GLU A 192 0.30 -13.72 8.84
C GLU A 192 -0.52 -14.09 7.60
N ALA A 193 -0.78 -13.15 6.72
CA ALA A 193 -1.44 -13.40 5.44
C ALA A 193 -0.66 -14.40 4.56
N LEU A 194 0.66 -14.21 4.40
CA LEU A 194 1.50 -15.16 3.65
C LEU A 194 1.52 -16.57 4.27
N ARG A 195 1.36 -16.72 5.59
CA ARG A 195 1.21 -18.04 6.22
C ARG A 195 -0.16 -18.66 5.95
N ALA A 196 -1.21 -17.84 5.89
CA ALA A 196 -2.57 -18.31 5.66
C ALA A 196 -2.81 -18.71 4.19
N TYR A 197 -2.24 -17.96 3.25
CA TYR A 197 -2.49 -18.08 1.82
C TYR A 197 -1.31 -18.65 1.00
N GLY A 198 -0.13 -18.81 1.61
CA GLY A 198 1.05 -19.40 1.00
C GLY A 198 1.19 -20.91 1.25
N ASP A 199 2.24 -21.49 0.67
CA ASP A 199 2.59 -22.91 0.93
C ASP A 199 3.14 -23.05 2.36
N PRO A 200 2.51 -23.86 3.24
CA PRO A 200 2.94 -24.04 4.61
C PRO A 200 4.32 -24.72 4.74
N PHE A 201 4.80 -25.39 3.69
CA PHE A 201 6.10 -26.07 3.67
C PHE A 201 7.24 -25.17 3.19
N VAL A 202 6.93 -24.03 2.60
CA VAL A 202 7.93 -23.07 2.16
C VAL A 202 8.25 -22.08 3.27
N ALA A 203 9.50 -22.11 3.73
CA ALA A 203 9.96 -21.10 4.67
C ALA A 203 10.17 -19.76 3.96
N PHE A 204 9.77 -18.68 4.60
CA PHE A 204 10.01 -17.34 4.09
C PHE A 204 10.44 -16.37 5.20
N THR A 205 11.13 -15.31 4.80
CA THR A 205 11.52 -14.18 5.64
C THR A 205 11.12 -12.89 4.93
N VAL A 206 10.44 -12.02 5.64
CA VAL A 206 10.07 -10.68 5.14
C VAL A 206 10.92 -9.64 5.83
N LYS A 207 11.60 -8.82 5.05
CA LYS A 207 12.43 -7.70 5.51
C LYS A 207 12.10 -6.43 4.75
N THR A 208 12.25 -5.29 5.42
CA THR A 208 12.21 -4.00 4.74
C THR A 208 13.48 -3.80 3.92
N TYR A 209 13.38 -3.00 2.86
CA TYR A 209 14.53 -2.66 2.03
C TYR A 209 15.49 -1.71 2.78
N ARG A 210 16.70 -1.61 2.25
CA ARG A 210 17.72 -0.68 2.76
C ARG A 210 17.89 0.45 1.75
N GLN A 211 17.65 1.67 2.18
CA GLN A 211 17.88 2.84 1.35
C GLN A 211 19.38 2.98 1.06
N ALA A 212 19.70 3.22 -0.20
CA ALA A 212 21.03 3.59 -0.66
C ALA A 212 20.95 4.93 -1.40
N PHE A 213 21.65 5.90 -0.89
CA PHE A 213 21.73 7.23 -1.50
C PHE A 213 22.98 7.34 -2.34
N PHE A 214 22.90 8.07 -3.45
CA PHE A 214 24.05 8.47 -4.24
C PHE A 214 24.01 9.98 -4.42
N ARG A 215 25.16 10.55 -4.69
CA ARG A 215 25.36 11.96 -5.02
C ARG A 215 25.88 12.03 -6.45
N LEU A 216 25.28 12.88 -7.25
CA LEU A 216 25.68 13.16 -8.60
C LEU A 216 26.23 14.60 -8.64
N GLU A 217 27.45 14.74 -9.08
CA GLU A 217 28.13 16.03 -9.26
C GLU A 217 28.70 16.10 -10.65
N GLY A 218 28.56 17.25 -11.31
CA GLY A 218 29.09 17.41 -12.64
C GLY A 218 28.92 18.81 -13.18
N THR A 219 29.43 19.02 -14.37
CA THR A 219 29.35 20.28 -15.12
C THR A 219 28.59 20.07 -16.41
N VAL A 220 27.61 20.93 -16.67
CA VAL A 220 26.80 20.92 -17.89
C VAL A 220 27.18 22.16 -18.73
N THR A 221 27.66 21.94 -19.94
CA THR A 221 27.87 23.01 -20.92
C THR A 221 26.61 23.23 -21.71
N ILE A 222 26.08 24.46 -21.69
CA ILE A 222 24.81 24.83 -22.31
C ILE A 222 25.08 25.73 -23.52
N HIS A 223 24.32 25.51 -24.60
CA HIS A 223 24.39 26.30 -25.81
C HIS A 223 23.98 27.75 -25.56
N SER A 224 24.66 28.73 -26.20
CA SER A 224 24.42 30.17 -26.01
C SER A 224 22.99 30.63 -26.33
N ASP A 225 22.29 29.89 -27.16
CA ASP A 225 20.92 30.23 -27.60
C ASP A 225 19.83 29.75 -26.59
N HIS A 226 20.25 29.13 -25.50
CA HIS A 226 19.37 28.63 -24.46
C HIS A 226 19.61 29.34 -23.13
N VAL A 227 18.52 29.53 -22.36
CA VAL A 227 18.59 30.11 -21.02
C VAL A 227 19.05 29.04 -20.03
N SER A 228 20.17 29.27 -19.37
CA SER A 228 20.83 28.29 -18.48
C SER A 228 19.92 27.80 -17.37
N GLU A 229 19.15 28.70 -16.74
CA GLU A 229 18.22 28.36 -15.65
C GLU A 229 17.13 27.41 -16.11
N THR A 230 16.60 27.58 -17.32
CA THR A 230 15.55 26.73 -17.89
C THR A 230 16.09 25.33 -18.17
N VAL A 231 17.27 25.24 -18.84
CA VAL A 231 17.90 23.94 -19.13
C VAL A 231 18.24 23.20 -17.84
N MET A 232 18.82 23.88 -16.85
CA MET A 232 19.15 23.25 -15.56
C MET A 232 17.90 22.81 -14.78
N ALA A 233 16.79 23.54 -14.87
CA ALA A 233 15.52 23.12 -14.29
C ALA A 233 15.00 21.83 -14.96
N GLU A 234 15.08 21.74 -16.29
CA GLU A 234 14.71 20.54 -17.05
C GLU A 234 15.60 19.34 -16.73
N VAL A 235 16.92 19.54 -16.64
CA VAL A 235 17.89 18.52 -16.22
C VAL A 235 17.53 17.99 -14.83
N THR A 236 17.29 18.90 -13.88
CA THR A 236 16.94 18.52 -12.50
C THR A 236 15.62 17.75 -12.45
N ALA A 237 14.61 18.21 -13.17
CA ALA A 237 13.30 17.55 -13.23
C ALA A 237 13.39 16.17 -13.88
N ASP A 238 14.19 15.99 -14.95
CA ASP A 238 14.36 14.69 -15.61
C ASP A 238 15.11 13.70 -14.72
N LEU A 239 16.20 14.14 -14.08
CA LEU A 239 16.94 13.31 -13.13
C LEU A 239 16.07 12.91 -11.93
N GLN A 240 15.33 13.84 -11.35
CA GLN A 240 14.40 13.53 -10.27
C GLN A 240 13.36 12.49 -10.70
N ARG A 241 12.77 12.63 -11.89
CA ARG A 241 11.78 11.68 -12.42
C ARG A 241 12.36 10.28 -12.66
N ARG A 242 13.62 10.16 -13.10
CA ARG A 242 14.29 8.88 -13.39
C ARG A 242 14.78 8.15 -12.14
N TYR A 243 15.17 8.90 -11.12
CA TYR A 243 15.80 8.35 -9.91
C TYR A 243 14.91 8.37 -8.68
N VAL A 244 13.63 8.76 -8.83
CA VAL A 244 12.63 8.64 -7.77
C VAL A 244 12.38 7.16 -7.44
N PHE A 245 11.98 6.89 -6.21
CA PHE A 245 11.74 5.53 -5.73
C PHE A 245 10.81 4.74 -6.67
N GLU A 246 9.73 5.34 -7.14
CA GLU A 246 8.71 4.69 -7.98
C GLU A 246 9.27 4.20 -9.32
N ALA A 247 10.23 4.92 -9.88
CA ALA A 247 10.81 4.63 -11.21
C ALA A 247 11.90 3.53 -11.19
N ARG A 248 12.45 3.17 -10.01
CA ARG A 248 13.60 2.25 -9.89
C ARG A 248 13.20 0.92 -9.27
N ALA A 249 13.70 -0.18 -9.80
CA ALA A 249 13.55 -1.50 -9.16
C ALA A 249 14.53 -1.66 -7.99
N PHE A 250 14.24 -2.61 -7.06
CA PHE A 250 15.20 -2.98 -6.03
C PHE A 250 16.51 -3.50 -6.65
N GLY A 251 17.65 -3.09 -6.09
CA GLY A 251 18.97 -3.50 -6.56
C GLY A 251 19.35 -2.99 -7.94
N GLN A 252 18.57 -2.11 -8.56
CA GLN A 252 18.90 -1.51 -9.85
C GLN A 252 20.07 -0.55 -9.69
N PRO A 253 21.22 -0.82 -10.34
CA PRO A 253 22.39 0.04 -10.22
C PRO A 253 22.16 1.39 -10.90
N VAL A 254 22.79 2.43 -10.38
CA VAL A 254 22.88 3.74 -11.05
C VAL A 254 24.17 3.76 -11.86
N ALA A 255 24.05 3.69 -13.19
CA ALA A 255 25.21 3.78 -14.07
C ALA A 255 25.50 5.25 -14.41
N LEU A 256 26.79 5.63 -14.34
CA LEU A 256 27.22 6.97 -14.71
C LEU A 256 26.83 7.32 -16.15
N SER A 257 26.98 6.35 -17.08
CA SER A 257 26.57 6.51 -18.47
C SER A 257 25.06 6.75 -18.64
N GLU A 258 24.22 6.17 -17.80
CA GLU A 258 22.76 6.43 -17.80
C GLU A 258 22.48 7.88 -17.41
N ALA A 259 23.14 8.39 -16.38
CA ALA A 259 23.00 9.77 -15.94
C ALA A 259 23.50 10.76 -16.99
N MET A 260 24.68 10.49 -17.56
CA MET A 260 25.23 11.31 -18.65
C MET A 260 24.29 11.34 -19.87
N ALA A 261 23.80 10.20 -20.32
CA ALA A 261 22.89 10.10 -21.44
C ALA A 261 21.55 10.84 -21.17
N ALA A 262 21.04 10.74 -19.97
CA ALA A 262 19.82 11.46 -19.57
C ALA A 262 20.02 12.98 -19.67
N ILE A 263 21.11 13.52 -19.11
CA ILE A 263 21.41 14.96 -19.15
C ILE A 263 21.69 15.41 -20.57
N GLN A 264 22.49 14.63 -21.34
CA GLN A 264 22.83 14.96 -22.71
C GLN A 264 21.63 14.98 -23.67
N SER A 265 20.55 14.27 -23.32
CA SER A 265 19.30 14.24 -24.12
C SER A 265 18.44 15.50 -23.99
N ILE A 266 18.75 16.39 -23.05
CA ILE A 266 18.02 17.64 -22.84
C ILE A 266 18.40 18.68 -23.88
N ALA A 267 17.42 19.34 -24.49
CA ALA A 267 17.63 20.36 -25.49
C ALA A 267 18.43 21.52 -24.90
N GLY A 268 19.48 21.96 -25.62
CA GLY A 268 20.39 23.01 -25.18
C GLY A 268 21.63 22.53 -24.42
N VAL A 269 21.72 21.26 -24.05
CA VAL A 269 22.93 20.67 -23.47
C VAL A 269 23.91 20.32 -24.59
N VAL A 270 25.10 20.88 -24.52
CA VAL A 270 26.21 20.65 -25.49
C VAL A 270 27.11 19.51 -25.02
N ALA A 271 27.51 19.55 -23.76
CA ALA A 271 28.36 18.55 -23.14
C ALA A 271 28.09 18.38 -21.66
N VAL A 272 28.37 17.20 -21.17
CA VAL A 272 28.23 16.82 -19.75
C VAL A 272 29.51 16.17 -19.27
N ASP A 273 29.99 16.58 -18.12
CA ASP A 273 31.11 15.98 -17.38
C ASP A 273 30.66 15.71 -15.94
N ILE A 274 30.66 14.43 -15.51
CA ILE A 274 30.14 13.97 -14.21
C ILE A 274 31.24 13.23 -13.47
#